data_147bc25132ac2c28cc6b4e89b6f1a47a
#
_entry.id   147bc25132ac2c28cc6b4e89b6f1a47a
#
_cell.length_a   1.000
_cell.length_b   1.000
_cell.length_c   1.000
_cell.angle_alpha   90.00
_cell.angle_beta   90.00
_cell.angle_gamma   90.00
#
_symmetry.space_group_name_H-M   'P 1'
#
loop_
_entity.id
_entity.type
_entity.pdbx_description
1 polymer ?
#
loop_
_entity_poly.entity_id
_entity_poly.type
_entity_poly.pdbx_seq_one_letter_code
_entity_poly.pdbx_strand_id
1 'polypeptide(L)'
;MEQNNILYIHGANASPDNFNYYKLLLPKHNCITPSYNMDDNPFDVVEDINRKVNREFGSSPITVVGHSFGGLIGAWYSSVNSSRIQSLITIACPWEGTPAARIFGYFFRNAEVFKHTRPGAQVLHLLQDKVFKGIHHNIVCTGGGNPVAGMGSQANDGMVSVASQSATPSKFTMTKNHYIDTGHSGVLLNNTATNLLNKFIFGDDSVPEQNT
;
A
#
# COMPACT_ATOMS: atom_id res chain seq x y z
N MET A 1 -18.89 20.42 4.12
CA MET A 1 -17.72 19.63 4.54
C MET A 1 -16.97 19.24 3.26
N GLU A 2 -15.69 19.54 3.18
CA GLU A 2 -14.87 19.08 2.07
C GLU A 2 -14.87 17.54 2.08
N GLN A 3 -15.18 16.95 0.94
CA GLN A 3 -15.23 15.50 0.81
C GLN A 3 -13.80 14.97 0.63
N ASN A 4 -13.38 14.01 1.45
CA ASN A 4 -12.06 13.40 1.34
C ASN A 4 -11.88 12.71 -0.02
N ASN A 5 -10.76 13.00 -0.68
CA ASN A 5 -10.37 12.37 -1.93
C ASN A 5 -9.34 11.28 -1.65
N ILE A 6 -9.62 10.04 -2.06
CA ILE A 6 -8.79 8.89 -1.77
C ILE A 6 -8.32 8.22 -3.06
N LEU A 7 -7.02 8.00 -3.17
CA LEU A 7 -6.41 7.18 -4.19
C LEU A 7 -6.09 5.80 -3.61
N TYR A 8 -6.80 4.76 -4.04
CA TYR A 8 -6.51 3.38 -3.68
C TYR A 8 -5.65 2.72 -4.76
N ILE A 9 -4.55 2.07 -4.37
CA ILE A 9 -3.62 1.39 -5.27
C ILE A 9 -3.48 -0.07 -4.84
N HIS A 10 -4.00 -0.99 -5.66
CA HIS A 10 -4.02 -2.42 -5.35
C HIS A 10 -2.64 -3.07 -5.45
N GLY A 11 -2.51 -4.29 -4.92
CA GLY A 11 -1.27 -5.06 -4.97
C GLY A 11 -1.05 -5.76 -6.32
N ALA A 12 0.05 -6.50 -6.40
CA ALA A 12 0.36 -7.37 -7.53
C ALA A 12 -0.72 -8.45 -7.69
N ASN A 13 -1.05 -8.79 -8.93
CA ASN A 13 -2.07 -9.78 -9.28
C ASN A 13 -3.42 -9.55 -8.57
N ALA A 14 -3.77 -8.30 -8.36
CA ALA A 14 -4.99 -7.86 -7.71
C ALA A 14 -5.80 -6.95 -8.64
N SER A 15 -6.91 -6.44 -8.17
CA SER A 15 -7.79 -5.54 -8.93
C SER A 15 -8.29 -4.37 -8.05
N PRO A 16 -8.90 -3.35 -8.67
CA PRO A 16 -9.58 -2.27 -7.95
C PRO A 16 -10.61 -2.74 -6.92
N ASP A 17 -11.19 -3.93 -7.09
CA ASP A 17 -12.21 -4.49 -6.22
C ASP A 17 -11.68 -4.92 -4.85
N ASN A 18 -10.37 -5.09 -4.71
CA ASN A 18 -9.75 -5.44 -3.44
C ASN A 18 -10.03 -4.42 -2.32
N PHE A 19 -10.37 -3.19 -2.67
CA PHE A 19 -10.72 -2.14 -1.71
C PHE A 19 -12.24 -1.98 -1.48
N ASN A 20 -13.08 -2.83 -2.07
CA ASN A 20 -14.54 -2.68 -1.96
C ASN A 20 -15.04 -2.77 -0.52
N TYR A 21 -14.40 -3.60 0.31
CA TYR A 21 -14.74 -3.70 1.73
C TYR A 21 -14.50 -2.36 2.46
N TYR A 22 -13.36 -1.73 2.27
CA TYR A 22 -13.06 -0.42 2.84
C TYR A 22 -14.00 0.67 2.30
N LYS A 23 -14.25 0.68 0.99
CA LYS A 23 -15.16 1.64 0.35
C LYS A 23 -16.59 1.53 0.88
N LEU A 24 -17.03 0.32 1.26
CA LEU A 24 -18.35 0.07 1.82
C LEU A 24 -18.47 0.57 3.27
N LEU A 25 -17.44 0.36 4.08
CA LEU A 25 -17.50 0.60 5.52
C LEU A 25 -17.02 2.01 5.93
N LEU A 26 -16.18 2.64 5.13
CA LEU A 26 -15.71 3.99 5.42
C LEU A 26 -16.78 5.05 5.11
N PRO A 27 -16.79 6.20 5.78
CA PRO A 27 -17.67 7.31 5.47
C PRO A 27 -17.62 7.69 3.98
N LYS A 28 -18.71 8.30 3.47
CA LYS A 28 -18.80 8.70 2.07
C LYS A 28 -17.62 9.60 1.68
N HIS A 29 -16.91 9.22 0.64
CA HIS A 29 -15.72 9.91 0.13
C HIS A 29 -15.65 9.81 -1.40
N ASN A 30 -14.87 10.69 -2.02
CA ASN A 30 -14.51 10.53 -3.42
C ASN A 30 -13.32 9.58 -3.51
N CYS A 31 -13.36 8.64 -4.43
CA CYS A 31 -12.21 7.75 -4.62
C CYS A 31 -11.97 7.38 -6.07
N ILE A 32 -10.72 7.13 -6.39
CA ILE A 32 -10.28 6.44 -7.60
C ILE A 32 -9.43 5.24 -7.23
N THR A 33 -9.59 4.19 -8.00
CA THR A 33 -8.83 2.95 -7.87
C THR A 33 -8.33 2.57 -9.27
N PRO A 34 -7.16 3.07 -9.69
CA PRO A 34 -6.61 2.76 -11.01
C PRO A 34 -6.37 1.27 -11.16
N SER A 35 -6.69 0.74 -12.34
CA SER A 35 -6.31 -0.62 -12.74
C SER A 35 -4.96 -0.59 -13.43
N TYR A 36 -4.11 -1.56 -13.15
CA TYR A 36 -2.86 -1.85 -13.85
C TYR A 36 -2.54 -3.35 -13.74
N ASN A 37 -1.62 -3.84 -14.57
CA ASN A 37 -1.26 -5.26 -14.62
C ASN A 37 0.11 -5.51 -13.99
N MET A 38 0.40 -6.79 -13.69
CA MET A 38 1.71 -7.22 -13.19
C MET A 38 2.86 -6.96 -14.16
N ASP A 39 2.55 -6.89 -15.45
CA ASP A 39 3.53 -6.73 -16.52
C ASP A 39 3.79 -5.25 -16.86
N ASP A 40 3.01 -4.33 -16.26
CA ASP A 40 3.18 -2.91 -16.48
C ASP A 40 4.43 -2.39 -15.75
N ASN A 41 5.16 -1.48 -16.40
CA ASN A 41 6.28 -0.81 -15.79
C ASN A 41 5.79 0.11 -14.65
N PRO A 42 6.29 -0.01 -13.42
CA PRO A 42 5.79 0.78 -12.29
C PRO A 42 5.96 2.29 -12.46
N PHE A 43 6.91 2.76 -13.25
CA PHE A 43 7.07 4.19 -13.54
C PHE A 43 5.95 4.69 -14.45
N ASP A 44 5.59 3.92 -15.48
CA ASP A 44 4.48 4.25 -16.39
C ASP A 44 3.15 4.20 -15.63
N VAL A 45 3.00 3.25 -14.71
CA VAL A 45 1.82 3.16 -13.80
C VAL A 45 1.68 4.44 -12.97
N VAL A 46 2.77 4.95 -12.40
CA VAL A 46 2.74 6.20 -11.62
C VAL A 46 2.33 7.40 -12.49
N GLU A 47 2.80 7.48 -13.73
CA GLU A 47 2.40 8.54 -14.66
C GLU A 47 0.91 8.44 -15.03
N ASP A 48 0.40 7.23 -15.28
CA ASP A 48 -1.03 6.98 -15.56
C ASP A 48 -1.90 7.36 -14.36
N ILE A 49 -1.47 7.01 -13.15
CA ILE A 49 -2.12 7.42 -11.92
C ILE A 49 -2.16 8.94 -11.84
N ASN A 50 -1.05 9.62 -12.10
CA ASN A 50 -0.99 11.07 -12.04
C ASN A 50 -1.97 11.74 -13.02
N ARG A 51 -2.07 11.22 -14.25
CA ARG A 51 -3.06 11.70 -15.24
C ARG A 51 -4.50 11.52 -14.75
N LYS A 52 -4.82 10.35 -14.18
CA LYS A 52 -6.16 10.05 -13.64
C LYS A 52 -6.50 10.94 -12.46
N VAL A 53 -5.58 11.09 -11.50
CA VAL A 53 -5.77 11.93 -10.30
C VAL A 53 -5.98 13.39 -10.68
N ASN A 54 -5.20 13.91 -11.64
CA ASN A 54 -5.36 15.30 -12.10
C ASN A 54 -6.70 15.54 -12.80
N ARG A 55 -7.18 14.56 -13.56
CA ARG A 55 -8.48 14.65 -14.23
C ARG A 55 -9.65 14.64 -13.24
N GLU A 56 -9.60 13.75 -12.23
CA GLU A 56 -10.73 13.52 -11.31
C GLU A 56 -10.74 14.49 -10.12
N PHE A 57 -9.57 14.82 -9.58
CA PHE A 57 -9.45 15.62 -8.36
C PHE A 57 -8.79 17.00 -8.56
N GLY A 58 -8.35 17.30 -9.79
CA GLY A 58 -7.64 18.56 -10.07
C GLY A 58 -6.42 18.74 -9.17
N SER A 59 -6.34 19.88 -8.49
CA SER A 59 -5.27 20.19 -7.52
C SER A 59 -5.66 19.89 -6.07
N SER A 60 -6.83 19.31 -5.83
CA SER A 60 -7.31 19.04 -4.46
C SER A 60 -6.37 18.12 -3.69
N PRO A 61 -6.28 18.28 -2.36
CA PRO A 61 -5.55 17.38 -1.50
C PRO A 61 -6.12 15.96 -1.56
N ILE A 62 -5.24 14.95 -1.43
CA ILE A 62 -5.61 13.54 -1.48
C ILE A 62 -4.92 12.72 -0.40
N THR A 63 -5.60 11.67 0.05
CA THR A 63 -4.99 10.57 0.80
C THR A 63 -4.67 9.42 -0.14
N VAL A 64 -3.48 8.85 -0.02
CA VAL A 64 -3.05 7.68 -0.80
C VAL A 64 -3.08 6.45 0.08
N VAL A 65 -3.78 5.40 -0.36
CA VAL A 65 -3.85 4.10 0.32
C VAL A 65 -3.33 3.03 -0.63
N GLY A 66 -2.20 2.40 -0.29
CA GLY A 66 -1.57 1.38 -1.13
C GLY A 66 -1.40 0.06 -0.39
N HIS A 67 -1.82 -1.06 -1.02
CA HIS A 67 -1.64 -2.40 -0.49
C HIS A 67 -0.50 -3.12 -1.21
N SER A 68 0.39 -3.78 -0.45
CA SER A 68 1.46 -4.61 -1.00
C SER A 68 2.32 -3.82 -2.01
N PHE A 69 2.48 -4.31 -3.24
CA PHE A 69 3.16 -3.59 -4.33
C PHE A 69 2.56 -2.20 -4.60
N GLY A 70 1.24 -2.06 -4.47
CA GLY A 70 0.56 -0.76 -4.55
C GLY A 70 1.03 0.23 -3.48
N GLY A 71 1.55 -0.24 -2.35
CA GLY A 71 2.22 0.58 -1.34
C GLY A 71 3.52 1.22 -1.86
N LEU A 72 4.33 0.47 -2.63
CA LEU A 72 5.55 1.00 -3.26
C LEU A 72 5.20 2.05 -4.34
N ILE A 73 4.21 1.76 -5.19
CA ILE A 73 3.70 2.71 -6.19
C ILE A 73 3.16 3.98 -5.52
N GLY A 74 2.36 3.82 -4.45
CA GLY A 74 1.79 4.92 -3.69
C GLY A 74 2.86 5.80 -3.01
N ALA A 75 3.90 5.17 -2.49
CA ALA A 75 5.05 5.87 -1.90
C ALA A 75 5.82 6.68 -2.96
N TRP A 76 6.06 6.08 -4.14
CA TRP A 76 6.69 6.80 -5.25
C TRP A 76 5.84 7.98 -5.69
N TYR A 77 4.56 7.75 -5.96
CA TYR A 77 3.60 8.79 -6.32
C TYR A 77 3.57 9.92 -5.29
N SER A 78 3.50 9.59 -4.00
CA SER A 78 3.45 10.56 -2.91
C SER A 78 4.74 11.38 -2.79
N SER A 79 5.89 10.78 -3.06
CA SER A 79 7.18 11.48 -2.99
C SER A 79 7.35 12.53 -4.09
N VAL A 80 6.80 12.30 -5.29
CA VAL A 80 6.90 13.25 -6.42
C VAL A 80 5.76 14.27 -6.45
N ASN A 81 4.67 14.02 -5.70
CA ASN A 81 3.51 14.90 -5.60
C ASN A 81 3.26 15.39 -4.16
N SER A 82 4.30 15.51 -3.34
CA SER A 82 4.20 15.66 -1.88
C SER A 82 3.38 16.88 -1.43
N SER A 83 3.30 17.94 -2.22
CA SER A 83 2.56 19.16 -1.87
C SER A 83 1.04 18.98 -1.79
N ARG A 84 0.49 17.94 -2.42
CA ARG A 84 -0.95 17.65 -2.42
C ARG A 84 -1.33 16.43 -1.59
N ILE A 85 -0.34 15.70 -1.06
CA ILE A 85 -0.60 14.48 -0.28
C ILE A 85 -0.88 14.87 1.18
N GLN A 86 -2.11 14.65 1.64
CA GLN A 86 -2.50 14.81 3.04
C GLN A 86 -1.86 13.73 3.91
N SER A 87 -2.01 12.47 3.48
CA SER A 87 -1.39 11.33 4.13
C SER A 87 -1.13 10.21 3.14
N LEU A 88 -0.10 9.42 3.43
CA LEU A 88 0.18 8.14 2.79
C LEU A 88 -0.13 7.02 3.78
N ILE A 89 -0.92 6.04 3.37
CA ILE A 89 -1.21 4.84 4.15
C ILE A 89 -0.75 3.64 3.34
N THR A 90 0.24 2.91 3.84
CA THR A 90 0.72 1.68 3.21
C THR A 90 0.32 0.48 4.05
N ILE A 91 -0.11 -0.59 3.39
CA ILE A 91 -0.64 -1.81 4.02
C ILE A 91 0.15 -2.99 3.49
N ALA A 92 0.80 -3.74 4.38
CA ALA A 92 1.60 -4.92 4.04
C ALA A 92 2.65 -4.65 2.93
N CYS A 93 3.27 -3.46 2.94
CA CYS A 93 4.17 -3.00 1.90
C CYS A 93 5.56 -3.66 2.00
N PRO A 94 6.10 -4.27 0.93
CA PRO A 94 7.40 -4.94 0.94
C PRO A 94 8.56 -3.95 0.72
N TRP A 95 8.91 -3.11 1.69
CA TRP A 95 9.93 -2.05 1.57
C TRP A 95 11.33 -2.57 1.21
N GLU A 96 11.67 -3.77 1.65
CA GLU A 96 12.92 -4.47 1.28
C GLU A 96 12.67 -5.63 0.30
N GLY A 97 11.46 -5.69 -0.27
CA GLY A 97 11.03 -6.78 -1.12
C GLY A 97 10.58 -8.03 -0.35
N THR A 98 10.35 -9.11 -1.08
CA THR A 98 9.98 -10.39 -0.49
C THR A 98 10.72 -11.54 -1.16
N PRO A 99 11.23 -12.52 -0.41
CA PRO A 99 11.78 -13.75 -0.97
C PRO A 99 10.79 -14.51 -1.87
N ALA A 100 9.50 -14.43 -1.57
CA ALA A 100 8.44 -15.01 -2.39
C ALA A 100 8.48 -14.50 -3.83
N ALA A 101 8.82 -13.21 -4.05
CA ALA A 101 8.97 -12.65 -5.40
C ALA A 101 10.07 -13.30 -6.23
N ARG A 102 11.13 -13.84 -5.61
CA ARG A 102 12.18 -14.60 -6.33
C ARG A 102 11.63 -15.92 -6.85
N ILE A 103 10.83 -16.62 -6.03
CA ILE A 103 10.25 -17.91 -6.37
C ILE A 103 9.19 -17.74 -7.45
N PHE A 104 8.23 -16.84 -7.25
CA PHE A 104 7.19 -16.55 -8.24
C PHE A 104 7.76 -15.97 -9.53
N GLY A 105 8.79 -15.11 -9.46
CA GLY A 105 9.48 -14.58 -10.63
C GLY A 105 10.21 -15.65 -11.45
N TYR A 106 10.54 -16.80 -10.87
CA TYR A 106 11.08 -17.94 -11.62
C TYR A 106 10.00 -18.60 -12.49
N PHE A 107 8.77 -18.70 -11.99
CA PHE A 107 7.65 -19.30 -12.71
C PHE A 107 6.98 -18.30 -13.68
N PHE A 108 6.98 -17.01 -13.35
CA PHE A 108 6.34 -15.93 -14.11
C PHE A 108 7.40 -14.94 -14.61
N ARG A 109 8.30 -15.39 -15.47
CA ARG A 109 9.52 -14.67 -15.90
C ARG A 109 9.24 -13.30 -16.53
N ASN A 110 8.06 -13.10 -17.11
CA ASN A 110 7.70 -11.87 -17.81
C ASN A 110 7.00 -10.83 -16.90
N ALA A 111 6.62 -11.20 -15.68
CA ALA A 111 5.92 -10.28 -14.80
C ALA A 111 6.87 -9.25 -14.19
N GLU A 112 6.77 -8.01 -14.63
CA GLU A 112 7.60 -6.87 -14.17
C GLU A 112 7.54 -6.69 -12.66
N VAL A 113 6.36 -6.92 -12.03
CA VAL A 113 6.20 -6.78 -10.58
C VAL A 113 7.20 -7.60 -9.77
N PHE A 114 7.55 -8.81 -10.21
CA PHE A 114 8.52 -9.65 -9.48
C PHE A 114 9.96 -9.16 -9.65
N LYS A 115 10.28 -8.49 -10.76
CA LYS A 115 11.58 -7.81 -10.92
C LYS A 115 11.73 -6.68 -9.92
N HIS A 116 10.64 -5.99 -9.58
CA HIS A 116 10.63 -4.83 -8.71
C HIS A 116 10.37 -5.12 -7.23
N THR A 117 9.86 -6.31 -6.88
CA THR A 117 9.57 -6.70 -5.48
C THR A 117 10.53 -7.74 -4.91
N ARG A 118 11.47 -8.27 -5.68
CA ARG A 118 12.55 -9.13 -5.16
C ARG A 118 13.50 -8.32 -4.27
N PRO A 119 14.07 -8.90 -3.22
CA PRO A 119 15.09 -8.23 -2.41
C PRO A 119 16.24 -7.69 -3.27
N GLY A 120 16.63 -6.44 -3.05
CA GLY A 120 17.67 -5.76 -3.84
C GLY A 120 17.22 -5.24 -5.21
N ALA A 121 15.93 -5.17 -5.48
CA ALA A 121 15.41 -4.57 -6.71
C ALA A 121 15.72 -3.07 -6.80
N GLN A 122 16.02 -2.58 -8.00
CA GLN A 122 16.38 -1.17 -8.22
C GLN A 122 15.31 -0.20 -7.73
N VAL A 123 14.02 -0.50 -7.93
CA VAL A 123 12.93 0.37 -7.47
C VAL A 123 12.93 0.55 -5.95
N LEU A 124 13.30 -0.51 -5.20
CA LEU A 124 13.38 -0.44 -3.74
C LEU A 124 14.52 0.49 -3.30
N HIS A 125 15.70 0.38 -3.93
CA HIS A 125 16.82 1.30 -3.68
C HIS A 125 16.46 2.75 -4.02
N LEU A 126 15.81 2.98 -5.15
CA LEU A 126 15.38 4.31 -5.55
C LEU A 126 14.34 4.90 -4.58
N LEU A 127 13.46 4.07 -4.00
CA LEU A 127 12.51 4.51 -2.97
C LEU A 127 13.20 4.90 -1.67
N GLN A 128 14.28 4.22 -1.26
CA GLN A 128 15.05 4.58 -0.07
C GLN A 128 15.65 6.00 -0.17
N ASP A 129 15.88 6.49 -1.38
CA ASP A 129 16.39 7.84 -1.62
C ASP A 129 15.30 8.92 -1.71
N LYS A 130 14.03 8.53 -1.82
CA LYS A 130 12.91 9.47 -1.91
C LYS A 130 12.63 10.15 -0.57
N VAL A 131 12.27 11.42 -0.66
CA VAL A 131 11.88 12.23 0.51
C VAL A 131 10.36 12.36 0.53
N PHE A 132 9.74 12.07 1.66
CA PHE A 132 8.35 12.37 1.91
C PHE A 132 8.19 13.01 3.30
N LYS A 133 7.68 14.23 3.33
CA LYS A 133 7.53 15.04 4.55
C LYS A 133 6.10 15.02 5.11
N GLY A 134 5.16 14.38 4.41
CA GLY A 134 3.78 14.20 4.87
C GLY A 134 3.64 13.09 5.90
N ILE A 135 2.45 12.98 6.46
CA ILE A 135 2.12 11.93 7.42
C ILE A 135 2.09 10.58 6.68
N HIS A 136 2.82 9.60 7.21
CA HIS A 136 2.83 8.23 6.71
C HIS A 136 2.40 7.25 7.81
N HIS A 137 1.32 6.53 7.57
CA HIS A 137 0.87 5.41 8.37
C HIS A 137 1.21 4.11 7.66
N ASN A 138 2.05 3.28 8.28
CA ASN A 138 2.45 1.99 7.73
C ASN A 138 1.77 0.87 8.54
N ILE A 139 0.82 0.19 7.93
CA ILE A 139 0.12 -0.96 8.53
C ILE A 139 0.92 -2.22 8.22
N VAL A 140 1.47 -2.82 9.27
CA VAL A 140 2.29 -4.03 9.24
C VAL A 140 1.44 -5.23 9.64
N CYS A 141 1.34 -6.22 8.77
CA CYS A 141 0.58 -7.44 8.99
C CYS A 141 1.49 -8.55 9.53
N THR A 142 1.06 -9.23 10.61
CA THR A 142 1.88 -10.23 11.33
C THR A 142 1.30 -11.63 11.35
N GLY A 143 0.05 -11.82 10.90
CA GLY A 143 -0.73 -13.04 11.01
C GLY A 143 -0.48 -14.06 9.89
N GLY A 144 0.79 -14.38 9.61
CA GLY A 144 1.16 -15.39 8.64
C GLY A 144 2.11 -16.43 9.24
N GLY A 145 2.24 -17.57 8.60
CA GLY A 145 3.13 -18.65 9.03
C GLY A 145 3.91 -19.27 7.87
N ASN A 146 4.01 -18.57 6.74
CA ASN A 146 4.65 -19.11 5.55
C ASN A 146 6.19 -19.06 5.67
N PRO A 147 6.88 -20.22 5.73
CA PRO A 147 8.33 -20.28 5.86
C PRO A 147 9.07 -19.58 4.71
N VAL A 148 8.49 -19.58 3.51
CA VAL A 148 9.09 -18.96 2.31
C VAL A 148 9.08 -17.43 2.45
N ALA A 149 7.97 -16.85 2.91
CA ALA A 149 7.83 -15.42 3.09
C ALA A 149 8.70 -14.88 4.24
N GLY A 150 8.90 -15.69 5.30
CA GLY A 150 9.69 -15.35 6.48
C GLY A 150 11.13 -15.87 6.44
N MET A 151 11.58 -16.49 5.35
CA MET A 151 12.88 -17.15 5.28
C MET A 151 13.15 -18.07 6.50
N GLY A 152 12.21 -18.96 6.78
CA GLY A 152 12.26 -19.89 7.91
C GLY A 152 11.42 -19.41 9.10
N SER A 153 12.05 -18.96 10.18
CA SER A 153 11.39 -18.62 11.44
C SER A 153 10.96 -17.16 11.59
N GLN A 154 11.22 -16.31 10.60
CA GLN A 154 10.86 -14.90 10.69
C GLN A 154 9.35 -14.69 10.64
N ALA A 155 8.86 -13.80 11.50
CA ALA A 155 7.47 -13.36 11.48
C ALA A 155 7.10 -12.74 10.12
N ASN A 156 5.94 -13.10 9.58
CA ASN A 156 5.48 -12.67 8.26
C ASN A 156 3.95 -12.72 8.18
N ASP A 157 3.39 -12.14 7.13
CA ASP A 157 1.95 -12.11 6.85
C ASP A 157 1.49 -13.21 5.86
N GLY A 158 2.38 -14.14 5.52
CA GLY A 158 2.18 -15.17 4.51
C GLY A 158 2.85 -14.85 3.16
N MET A 159 3.22 -13.59 2.90
CA MET A 159 3.85 -13.15 1.65
C MET A 159 5.09 -12.27 1.89
N VAL A 160 5.08 -11.43 2.91
CA VAL A 160 6.14 -10.45 3.21
C VAL A 160 6.53 -10.58 4.68
N SER A 161 7.83 -10.57 4.97
CA SER A 161 8.30 -10.59 6.36
C SER A 161 7.94 -9.28 7.09
N VAL A 162 7.69 -9.37 8.39
CA VAL A 162 7.43 -8.20 9.25
C VAL A 162 8.63 -7.24 9.19
N ALA A 163 9.84 -7.75 9.12
CA ALA A 163 11.05 -6.93 8.96
C ALA A 163 10.98 -6.07 7.69
N SER A 164 10.69 -6.69 6.53
CA SER A 164 10.56 -5.96 5.27
C SER A 164 9.42 -4.94 5.29
N GLN A 165 8.27 -5.29 5.89
CA GLN A 165 7.15 -4.36 6.02
C GLN A 165 7.47 -3.16 6.92
N SER A 166 8.35 -3.33 7.90
CA SER A 166 8.71 -2.28 8.88
C SER A 166 9.88 -1.39 8.42
N ALA A 167 10.61 -1.80 7.36
CA ALA A 167 11.80 -1.12 6.86
C ALA A 167 11.47 0.07 5.95
N THR A 168 10.62 0.97 6.43
CA THR A 168 10.21 2.17 5.69
C THR A 168 11.40 3.07 5.38
N PRO A 169 11.41 3.81 4.25
CA PRO A 169 12.49 4.72 3.91
C PRO A 169 12.77 5.73 5.03
N SER A 170 14.05 5.88 5.42
CA SER A 170 14.46 6.78 6.50
C SER A 170 14.14 8.26 6.24
N LYS A 171 13.99 8.62 4.96
CA LYS A 171 13.62 9.98 4.51
C LYS A 171 12.10 10.22 4.49
N PHE A 172 11.29 9.24 4.96
CA PHE A 172 9.86 9.40 5.26
C PHE A 172 9.75 9.80 6.73
N THR A 173 9.93 11.09 6.99
CA THR A 173 10.26 11.61 8.33
C THR A 173 9.13 11.55 9.37
N MET A 174 7.88 11.33 8.93
CA MET A 174 6.69 11.25 9.80
C MET A 174 6.00 9.89 9.70
N THR A 175 6.78 8.80 9.70
CA THR A 175 6.25 7.43 9.63
C THR A 175 5.84 6.92 11.00
N LYS A 176 4.65 6.29 11.05
CA LYS A 176 4.15 5.53 12.22
C LYS A 176 3.78 4.12 11.77
N ASN A 177 4.38 3.11 12.41
CA ASN A 177 4.04 1.70 12.19
C ASN A 177 2.87 1.29 13.09
N HIS A 178 1.90 0.56 12.50
CA HIS A 178 0.73 -0.01 13.16
C HIS A 178 0.69 -1.51 12.86
N TYR A 179 0.73 -2.34 13.90
CA TYR A 179 0.81 -3.79 13.75
C TYR A 179 -0.56 -4.43 13.91
N ILE A 180 -0.94 -5.29 12.96
CA ILE A 180 -2.21 -6.04 12.98
C ILE A 180 -1.92 -7.52 12.77
N ASP A 181 -2.48 -8.36 13.65
CA ASP A 181 -2.39 -9.82 13.50
C ASP A 181 -3.39 -10.31 12.45
N THR A 182 -2.95 -10.22 11.19
CA THR A 182 -3.72 -10.68 10.02
C THR A 182 -2.78 -11.04 8.88
N GLY A 183 -3.25 -11.88 7.96
CA GLY A 183 -2.49 -12.26 6.76
C GLY A 183 -2.49 -11.18 5.68
N HIS A 184 -1.61 -11.35 4.68
CA HIS A 184 -1.32 -10.40 3.61
C HIS A 184 -2.55 -9.85 2.87
N SER A 185 -3.46 -10.73 2.48
CA SER A 185 -4.71 -10.34 1.80
C SER A 185 -5.89 -10.22 2.78
N GLY A 186 -5.82 -10.89 3.94
CA GLY A 186 -6.86 -10.84 4.95
C GLY A 186 -7.06 -9.44 5.54
N VAL A 187 -6.00 -8.62 5.54
CA VAL A 187 -6.06 -7.23 6.00
C VAL A 187 -7.11 -6.41 5.24
N LEU A 188 -7.33 -6.69 3.98
CA LEU A 188 -8.28 -5.98 3.11
C LEU A 188 -9.77 -6.23 3.49
N LEU A 189 -10.04 -7.23 4.32
CA LEU A 189 -11.36 -7.58 4.86
C LEU A 189 -11.38 -7.49 6.40
N ASN A 190 -10.43 -6.76 7.00
CA ASN A 190 -10.22 -6.73 8.43
C ASN A 190 -10.79 -5.45 9.07
N ASN A 191 -11.67 -5.61 10.06
CA ASN A 191 -12.30 -4.48 10.76
C ASN A 191 -11.30 -3.58 11.48
N THR A 192 -10.25 -4.16 12.10
CA THR A 192 -9.21 -3.35 12.77
C THR A 192 -8.48 -2.47 11.78
N ALA A 193 -8.16 -3.00 10.59
CA ALA A 193 -7.57 -2.20 9.51
C ALA A 193 -8.52 -1.11 9.05
N THR A 194 -9.81 -1.41 8.89
CA THR A 194 -10.83 -0.43 8.50
C THR A 194 -10.95 0.69 9.54
N ASN A 195 -10.94 0.37 10.83
CA ASN A 195 -10.97 1.35 11.93
C ASN A 195 -9.75 2.26 11.90
N LEU A 196 -8.55 1.71 11.64
CA LEU A 196 -7.36 2.51 11.48
C LEU A 196 -7.45 3.45 10.28
N LEU A 197 -7.95 2.97 9.12
CA LEU A 197 -8.17 3.83 7.96
C LEU A 197 -9.16 4.94 8.27
N ASN A 198 -10.28 4.63 8.93
CA ASN A 198 -11.26 5.62 9.35
C ASN A 198 -10.62 6.73 10.20
N LYS A 199 -9.87 6.33 11.23
CA LYS A 199 -9.14 7.25 12.08
C LYS A 199 -8.14 8.13 11.32
N PHE A 200 -7.36 7.53 10.41
CA PHE A 200 -6.31 8.26 9.68
C PHE A 200 -6.85 9.21 8.61
N ILE A 201 -7.99 8.87 8.01
CA ILE A 201 -8.57 9.63 6.90
C ILE A 201 -9.60 10.64 7.38
N PHE A 202 -10.42 10.26 8.36
CA PHE A 202 -11.58 11.05 8.78
C PHE A 202 -11.45 11.61 10.20
N GLY A 203 -10.43 11.18 10.95
CA GLY A 203 -10.23 11.61 12.35
C GLY A 203 -11.24 11.00 13.33
N ASP A 204 -11.99 9.97 12.91
CA ASP A 204 -13.01 9.32 13.72
C ASP A 204 -12.51 7.95 14.21
N ASP A 205 -12.68 7.66 15.50
CA ASP A 205 -12.33 6.38 16.13
C ASP A 205 -13.47 5.34 16.04
N SER A 206 -14.64 5.69 15.48
CA SER A 206 -15.82 4.82 15.41
C SER A 206 -16.19 4.45 13.98
N VAL A 207 -15.90 3.23 13.54
CA VAL A 207 -16.68 2.58 12.48
C VAL A 207 -17.93 2.00 13.12
N PRO A 208 -19.14 2.23 12.57
CA PRO A 208 -20.36 1.61 13.10
C PRO A 208 -20.18 0.10 13.19
N GLU A 209 -20.38 -0.48 14.38
CA GLU A 209 -20.52 -1.93 14.51
C GLU A 209 -21.69 -2.38 13.62
N GLN A 210 -21.40 -3.15 12.59
CA GLN A 210 -22.46 -3.81 11.85
C GLN A 210 -23.01 -4.89 12.76
N ASN A 211 -24.27 -4.71 13.21
CA ASN A 211 -25.03 -5.77 13.82
C ASN A 211 -25.12 -6.93 12.82
N THR A 212 -24.40 -8.03 13.15
CA THR A 212 -24.46 -9.32 12.44
C THR A 212 -25.83 -9.96 12.60
#